data_b3bf5cc27fe9b848ac0676993e3f5c74
#
_entry.id   b3bf5cc27fe9b848ac0676993e3f5c74
#
_cell.length_a   1.000
_cell.length_b   1.000
_cell.length_c   1.000
_cell.angle_alpha   90.00
_cell.angle_beta   90.00
_cell.angle_gamma   90.00
#
_symmetry.space_group_name_H-M   'P 1'
#
loop_
_entity.id
_entity.type
_entity.pdbx_description
1 polymer ?
#
loop_
_entity_poly.entity_id
_entity_poly.type
_entity_poly.pdbx_seq_one_letter_code
_entity_poly.pdbx_strand_id
1 'polypeptide(L)'
;IGGSQLRLSWLPVKDDMEPTAMPTAYNIYVAENGKGFDNGRMVSGTSLLFEAKRGVVYKFRVAAVNRGGESFPSETLAAYLSEGQHAKDVLVVDGFKRLSGPSVVDDDSRQGFDLDDDIGVSLGLTAGWNGRQQCFDKTRAGSEGPGALGYCGDELAGKFIMGNQQNASVCHVENIALAGNYNVVSCSLESLENDFVKPSHYGVIDIAFGLQKNDGHSLVYYKTFSSLLQSQLKAFIRGGGRLLVSGAYVGSDMQQPAER
;
A
#
# COMPACT_ATOMS: atom_id res chain seq x y z
N ILE A 1 -2.31 13.66 16.86
CA ILE A 1 -1.75 12.78 17.91
C ILE A 1 -1.94 13.51 19.24
N GLY A 2 -2.78 13.02 20.11
CA GLY A 2 -3.03 13.60 21.43
C GLY A 2 -2.70 12.56 22.51
N GLY A 3 -1.68 12.83 23.33
CA GLY A 3 -1.32 11.94 24.45
C GLY A 3 -0.87 10.56 24.00
N SER A 4 -1.63 9.51 24.37
CA SER A 4 -1.43 8.11 23.99
C SER A 4 -2.52 7.60 23.04
N GLN A 5 -3.28 8.48 22.40
CA GLN A 5 -4.38 8.10 21.52
C GLN A 5 -4.01 8.26 20.05
N LEU A 6 -4.37 7.25 19.26
CA LEU A 6 -4.34 7.25 17.80
C LEU A 6 -5.77 7.26 17.27
N ARG A 7 -6.03 8.06 16.26
CA ARG A 7 -7.29 8.00 15.54
C ARG A 7 -7.07 7.33 14.20
N LEU A 8 -7.67 6.17 14.03
CA LEU A 8 -7.82 5.50 12.75
C LEU A 8 -9.12 5.97 12.11
N SER A 9 -9.10 6.30 10.82
CA SER A 9 -10.29 6.68 10.06
C SER A 9 -10.19 6.20 8.62
N TRP A 10 -11.33 5.91 8.02
CA TRP A 10 -11.44 5.41 6.65
C TRP A 10 -12.71 5.92 5.99
N LEU A 11 -12.78 5.82 4.67
CA LEU A 11 -13.97 6.11 3.90
C LEU A 11 -14.65 4.80 3.48
N PRO A 12 -15.98 4.72 3.51
CA PRO A 12 -16.68 3.58 2.95
C PRO A 12 -16.50 3.59 1.43
N VAL A 13 -16.14 2.46 0.87
CA VAL A 13 -16.20 2.24 -0.58
C VAL A 13 -17.62 1.87 -0.93
N LYS A 14 -18.21 2.59 -1.88
CA LYS A 14 -19.54 2.30 -2.44
C LYS A 14 -19.36 1.67 -3.80
N ASP A 15 -20.12 0.62 -4.05
CA ASP A 15 -20.28 0.06 -5.38
C ASP A 15 -21.65 0.54 -5.90
N ASP A 16 -21.61 1.43 -6.91
CA ASP A 16 -22.85 1.98 -7.49
C ASP A 16 -23.61 0.95 -8.33
N MET A 17 -22.94 -0.13 -8.76
CA MET A 17 -23.55 -1.21 -9.53
C MET A 17 -24.16 -2.29 -8.63
N GLU A 18 -23.74 -2.38 -7.37
CA GLU A 18 -24.20 -3.38 -6.40
C GLU A 18 -24.54 -2.73 -5.04
N PRO A 19 -25.74 -2.12 -4.92
CA PRO A 19 -26.14 -1.45 -3.69
C PRO A 19 -26.17 -2.36 -2.44
N THR A 20 -26.32 -3.69 -2.63
CA THR A 20 -26.32 -4.67 -1.53
C THR A 20 -24.90 -4.89 -0.96
N ALA A 21 -23.86 -4.48 -1.68
CA ALA A 21 -22.47 -4.53 -1.21
C ALA A 21 -22.14 -3.48 -0.15
N MET A 22 -23.05 -2.53 0.12
CA MET A 22 -22.83 -1.47 1.13
C MET A 22 -22.43 -2.03 2.48
N PRO A 23 -21.32 -1.56 3.06
CA PRO A 23 -20.92 -1.95 4.41
C PRO A 23 -21.95 -1.51 5.47
N THR A 24 -22.24 -2.39 6.40
CA THR A 24 -23.06 -2.11 7.59
C THR A 24 -22.23 -1.97 8.86
N ALA A 25 -21.00 -2.51 8.82
CA ALA A 25 -20.01 -2.45 9.89
C ALA A 25 -18.61 -2.63 9.30
N TYR A 26 -17.61 -2.50 10.15
CA TYR A 26 -16.21 -2.71 9.80
C TYR A 26 -15.53 -3.55 10.87
N ASN A 27 -14.63 -4.43 10.46
CA ASN A 27 -13.79 -5.19 11.37
C ASN A 27 -12.37 -4.61 11.34
N ILE A 28 -11.85 -4.22 12.51
CA ILE A 28 -10.54 -3.57 12.65
C ILE A 28 -9.59 -4.58 13.26
N TYR A 29 -8.56 -4.95 12.52
CA TYR A 29 -7.51 -5.85 12.96
C TYR A 29 -6.30 -5.05 13.41
N VAL A 30 -5.74 -5.43 14.55
CA VAL A 30 -4.58 -4.78 15.14
C VAL A 30 -3.47 -5.81 15.37
N ALA A 31 -2.25 -5.40 15.05
CA ALA A 31 -1.04 -6.16 15.41
C ALA A 31 -0.07 -5.25 16.14
N GLU A 32 0.61 -5.79 17.16
CA GLU A 32 1.65 -5.12 17.94
C GLU A 32 3.03 -5.63 17.55
N ASN A 33 3.97 -4.73 17.28
CA ASN A 33 5.35 -5.06 16.89
C ASN A 33 5.40 -6.16 15.79
N GLY A 34 6.19 -7.19 15.95
CA GLY A 34 6.29 -8.31 15.01
C GLY A 34 5.22 -9.39 15.16
N LYS A 35 4.16 -9.19 15.97
CA LYS A 35 3.10 -10.17 16.18
C LYS A 35 2.13 -10.21 14.99
N GLY A 36 1.36 -11.29 14.87
CA GLY A 36 0.24 -11.41 13.96
C GLY A 36 -0.92 -10.48 14.35
N PHE A 37 -1.85 -10.31 13.42
CA PHE A 37 -3.09 -9.58 13.69
C PHE A 37 -3.98 -10.35 14.67
N ASP A 38 -4.73 -9.60 15.48
CA ASP A 38 -5.74 -10.14 16.38
C ASP A 38 -6.97 -10.66 15.63
N ASN A 39 -8.00 -11.06 16.37
CA ASN A 39 -9.25 -11.56 15.79
C ASN A 39 -10.19 -10.46 15.29
N GLY A 40 -9.76 -9.22 15.33
CA GLY A 40 -10.53 -8.06 14.90
C GLY A 40 -11.53 -7.56 15.92
N ARG A 41 -11.88 -6.30 15.77
CA ARG A 41 -12.91 -5.59 16.56
C ARG A 41 -13.92 -4.96 15.62
N MET A 42 -15.18 -5.34 15.76
CA MET A 42 -16.26 -4.77 14.96
C MET A 42 -16.67 -3.37 15.45
N VAL A 43 -16.83 -2.46 14.50
CA VAL A 43 -17.34 -1.10 14.72
C VAL A 43 -18.36 -0.73 13.63
N SER A 44 -19.35 0.07 13.98
CA SER A 44 -20.38 0.54 13.03
C SER A 44 -20.04 1.85 12.33
N GLY A 45 -19.07 2.59 12.87
CA GLY A 45 -18.63 3.87 12.29
C GLY A 45 -17.41 3.74 11.39
N THR A 46 -16.96 4.85 10.83
CA THR A 46 -15.80 4.96 9.95
C THR A 46 -14.56 5.52 10.65
N SER A 47 -14.51 5.44 11.97
CA SER A 47 -13.35 5.81 12.77
C SER A 47 -13.29 5.05 14.07
N LEU A 48 -12.08 4.88 14.59
CA LEU A 48 -11.77 4.26 15.86
C LEU A 48 -10.75 5.13 16.61
N LEU A 49 -11.02 5.46 17.89
CA LEU A 49 -9.99 5.93 18.80
C LEU A 49 -9.35 4.72 19.46
N PHE A 50 -8.04 4.63 19.34
CA PHE A 50 -7.24 3.52 19.83
C PHE A 50 -6.24 4.02 20.87
N GLU A 51 -6.25 3.40 22.05
CA GLU A 51 -5.27 3.68 23.12
C GLU A 51 -3.97 2.95 22.80
N ALA A 52 -2.95 3.71 22.42
CA ALA A 52 -1.65 3.18 22.05
C ALA A 52 -0.67 3.29 23.21
N LYS A 53 0.09 2.25 23.45
CA LYS A 53 1.26 2.30 24.34
C LYS A 53 2.41 2.97 23.59
N ARG A 54 3.14 3.85 24.28
CA ARG A 54 4.38 4.41 23.74
C ARG A 54 5.46 3.31 23.61
N GLY A 55 6.35 3.46 22.64
CA GLY A 55 7.39 2.46 22.38
C GLY A 55 6.93 1.21 21.62
N VAL A 56 5.66 1.16 21.19
CA VAL A 56 5.08 0.02 20.47
C VAL A 56 4.67 0.44 19.07
N VAL A 57 5.09 -0.33 18.07
CA VAL A 57 4.59 -0.19 16.70
C VAL A 57 3.28 -0.94 16.57
N TYR A 58 2.25 -0.24 16.17
CA TYR A 58 0.94 -0.82 15.86
C TYR A 58 0.72 -0.87 14.36
N LYS A 59 0.10 -1.96 13.91
CA LYS A 59 -0.35 -2.15 12.52
C LYS A 59 -1.86 -2.32 12.52
N PHE A 60 -2.52 -1.74 11.54
CA PHE A 60 -3.97 -1.72 11.44
C PHE A 60 -4.41 -2.15 10.04
N ARG A 61 -5.48 -2.93 9.98
CA ARG A 61 -6.24 -3.24 8.77
C ARG A 61 -7.72 -3.06 9.03
N VAL A 62 -8.45 -2.70 8.00
CA VAL A 62 -9.90 -2.52 8.06
C VAL A 62 -10.54 -3.40 7.01
N ALA A 63 -11.50 -4.22 7.40
CA ALA A 63 -12.34 -4.97 6.48
C ALA A 63 -13.79 -4.48 6.57
N ALA A 64 -14.48 -4.38 5.45
CA ALA A 64 -15.88 -4.02 5.40
C ALA A 64 -16.74 -5.27 5.67
N VAL A 65 -17.84 -5.08 6.39
CA VAL A 65 -18.74 -6.17 6.76
C VAL A 65 -20.18 -5.83 6.36
N ASN A 66 -20.86 -6.75 5.74
CA ASN A 66 -22.29 -6.69 5.45
C ASN A 66 -22.95 -8.07 5.64
N ARG A 67 -24.20 -8.24 5.18
CA ARG A 67 -24.91 -9.52 5.27
C ARG A 67 -24.29 -10.65 4.42
N GLY A 68 -23.53 -10.29 3.39
CA GLY A 68 -22.84 -11.25 2.51
C GLY A 68 -21.54 -11.78 3.10
N GLY A 69 -21.03 -11.14 4.14
CA GLY A 69 -19.78 -11.54 4.79
C GLY A 69 -18.82 -10.38 5.01
N GLU A 70 -17.55 -10.70 5.09
CA GLU A 70 -16.43 -9.79 5.30
C GLU A 70 -15.57 -9.67 4.04
N SER A 71 -15.19 -8.46 3.69
CA SER A 71 -14.31 -8.20 2.55
C SER A 71 -12.86 -8.60 2.82
N PHE A 72 -12.03 -8.63 1.77
CA PHE A 72 -10.59 -8.54 1.96
C PHE A 72 -10.24 -7.28 2.76
N PRO A 73 -9.21 -7.35 3.62
CA PRO A 73 -8.79 -6.20 4.39
C PRO A 73 -8.12 -5.13 3.49
N SER A 74 -8.15 -3.89 3.98
CA SER A 74 -7.39 -2.77 3.41
C SER A 74 -5.88 -3.03 3.42
N GLU A 75 -5.14 -2.11 2.81
CA GLU A 75 -3.71 -1.98 3.04
C GLU A 75 -3.40 -1.90 4.54
N THR A 76 -2.17 -2.25 4.91
CA THR A 76 -1.72 -2.16 6.29
C THR A 76 -1.17 -0.77 6.57
N LEU A 77 -1.83 -0.01 7.44
CA LEU A 77 -1.29 1.21 8.00
C LEU A 77 -0.61 0.91 9.33
N ALA A 78 0.41 1.71 9.68
CA ALA A 78 1.14 1.55 10.91
C ALA A 78 1.34 2.88 11.64
N ALA A 79 1.54 2.81 12.96
CA ALA A 79 1.82 3.97 13.76
C ALA A 79 2.71 3.61 14.96
N TYR A 80 3.47 4.60 15.41
CA TYR A 80 4.35 4.49 16.58
C TYR A 80 4.36 5.82 17.33
N LEU A 81 4.24 5.75 18.64
CA LEU A 81 4.40 6.90 19.53
C LEU A 81 5.68 6.73 20.33
N SER A 82 6.61 7.67 20.18
CA SER A 82 7.86 7.68 20.92
C SER A 82 7.66 7.79 22.44
N GLU A 83 8.50 7.12 23.19
CA GLU A 83 8.60 7.30 24.65
C GLU A 83 9.32 8.62 25.01
N GLY A 84 10.07 9.18 24.06
CA GLY A 84 10.83 10.40 24.29
C GLY A 84 9.97 11.65 24.38
N GLN A 85 10.46 12.63 25.12
CA GLN A 85 9.83 13.96 25.16
C GLN A 85 10.15 14.74 23.87
N HIS A 86 9.19 15.59 23.45
CA HIS A 86 9.35 16.44 22.26
C HIS A 86 9.68 15.68 20.96
N ALA A 87 9.09 14.48 20.82
CA ALA A 87 9.22 13.71 19.58
C ALA A 87 8.70 14.50 18.38
N LYS A 88 9.42 14.40 17.26
CA LYS A 88 9.00 15.03 15.99
C LYS A 88 7.97 14.13 15.29
N ASP A 89 6.95 14.75 14.72
CA ASP A 89 5.90 14.05 14.00
C ASP A 89 6.30 13.81 12.55
N VAL A 90 6.22 12.54 12.12
CA VAL A 90 6.52 12.05 10.78
C VAL A 90 5.27 11.40 10.21
N LEU A 91 4.96 11.74 8.97
CA LEU A 91 3.92 11.07 8.18
C LEU A 91 4.59 10.13 7.19
N VAL A 92 4.24 8.85 7.25
CA VAL A 92 4.56 7.87 6.22
C VAL A 92 3.33 7.70 5.33
N VAL A 93 3.51 7.85 4.03
CA VAL A 93 2.42 7.72 3.06
C VAL A 93 2.63 6.43 2.27
N ASP A 94 1.63 5.55 2.31
CA ASP A 94 1.57 4.42 1.41
C ASP A 94 1.18 4.92 0.02
N GLY A 95 2.17 4.99 -0.86
CA GLY A 95 2.03 5.47 -2.23
C GLY A 95 1.54 4.41 -3.19
N PHE A 96 1.42 3.16 -2.74
CA PHE A 96 1.01 2.06 -3.57
C PHE A 96 -0.51 1.98 -3.66
N LYS A 97 -1.07 2.33 -4.83
CA LYS A 97 -2.52 2.38 -5.07
C LYS A 97 -3.09 1.16 -5.77
N ARG A 98 -2.22 0.35 -6.36
CA ARG A 98 -2.63 -0.67 -7.30
C ARG A 98 -2.93 -1.98 -6.60
N LEU A 99 -4.16 -2.46 -6.75
CA LEU A 99 -4.60 -3.81 -6.42
C LEU A 99 -4.75 -4.60 -7.73
N SER A 100 -3.65 -4.99 -8.34
CA SER A 100 -3.67 -5.69 -9.62
C SER A 100 -2.81 -6.93 -9.59
N GLY A 101 -3.04 -7.82 -10.52
CA GLY A 101 -2.13 -8.91 -10.82
C GLY A 101 -0.78 -8.41 -11.33
N PRO A 102 0.13 -9.31 -11.69
CA PRO A 102 1.42 -8.96 -12.28
C PRO A 102 1.25 -8.13 -13.55
N SER A 103 2.26 -7.33 -13.90
CA SER A 103 2.29 -6.68 -15.20
C SER A 103 2.19 -7.70 -16.33
N VAL A 104 1.40 -7.37 -17.33
CA VAL A 104 1.26 -8.19 -18.52
C VAL A 104 2.43 -7.91 -19.46
N VAL A 105 3.05 -8.97 -19.95
CA VAL A 105 3.99 -8.94 -21.07
C VAL A 105 3.25 -9.45 -22.30
N ASP A 106 3.19 -8.65 -23.35
CA ASP A 106 2.61 -9.05 -24.64
C ASP A 106 3.42 -8.38 -25.74
N ASP A 107 4.52 -9.03 -26.11
CA ASP A 107 5.41 -8.63 -27.21
C ASP A 107 5.40 -9.67 -28.33
N ASP A 108 6.21 -9.47 -29.37
CA ASP A 108 6.25 -10.36 -30.54
C ASP A 108 6.74 -11.78 -30.21
N SER A 109 7.52 -11.93 -29.14
CA SER A 109 8.14 -13.20 -28.74
C SER A 109 7.49 -13.85 -27.52
N ARG A 110 6.97 -13.04 -26.57
CA ARG A 110 6.47 -13.52 -25.28
C ARG A 110 5.08 -13.00 -24.99
N GLN A 111 4.33 -13.82 -24.27
CA GLN A 111 3.05 -13.43 -23.69
C GLN A 111 2.92 -14.06 -22.30
N GLY A 112 2.51 -13.27 -21.31
CA GLY A 112 2.38 -13.75 -19.93
C GLY A 112 2.46 -12.62 -18.93
N PHE A 113 3.12 -12.90 -17.81
CA PHE A 113 3.24 -11.97 -16.70
C PHE A 113 4.70 -11.68 -16.38
N ASP A 114 4.99 -10.41 -16.08
CA ASP A 114 6.28 -10.00 -15.56
C ASP A 114 6.32 -10.29 -14.06
N LEU A 115 6.95 -11.40 -13.69
CA LEU A 115 7.05 -11.85 -12.31
C LEU A 115 8.37 -11.45 -11.65
N ASP A 116 9.31 -10.95 -12.43
CA ASP A 116 10.61 -10.49 -11.93
C ASP A 116 10.54 -9.03 -11.47
N ASP A 117 9.95 -8.17 -12.30
CA ASP A 117 9.90 -6.73 -12.02
C ASP A 117 8.59 -6.29 -11.37
N ASP A 118 7.47 -6.96 -11.65
CA ASP A 118 6.16 -6.61 -11.12
C ASP A 118 5.27 -7.85 -10.90
N ILE A 119 5.47 -8.50 -9.79
CA ILE A 119 4.76 -9.75 -9.43
C ILE A 119 3.29 -9.55 -9.02
N GLY A 120 2.78 -8.32 -8.99
CA GLY A 120 1.43 -8.04 -8.52
C GLY A 120 1.31 -7.96 -7.01
N VAL A 121 0.06 -7.98 -6.52
CA VAL A 121 -0.29 -7.86 -5.10
C VAL A 121 -0.50 -9.24 -4.49
N SER A 122 0.17 -9.51 -3.37
CA SER A 122 -0.14 -10.68 -2.57
C SER A 122 -1.40 -10.43 -1.74
N LEU A 123 -2.40 -11.28 -1.88
CA LEU A 123 -3.62 -11.26 -1.06
C LEU A 123 -3.46 -12.05 0.25
N GLY A 124 -2.30 -12.68 0.47
CA GLY A 124 -2.05 -13.44 1.69
C GLY A 124 -1.83 -12.55 2.93
N LEU A 125 -2.06 -13.12 4.11
CA LEU A 125 -1.78 -12.46 5.40
C LEU A 125 -0.30 -12.15 5.58
N THR A 126 0.57 -12.97 5.00
CA THR A 126 2.01 -12.75 4.85
C THR A 126 2.28 -12.32 3.43
N ALA A 127 2.33 -11.01 3.22
CA ALA A 127 2.73 -10.47 1.93
C ALA A 127 4.13 -10.96 1.54
N GLY A 128 4.35 -11.17 0.27
CA GLY A 128 5.64 -11.54 -0.27
C GLY A 128 5.88 -13.03 -0.51
N TRP A 129 4.95 -13.91 -0.16
CA TRP A 129 5.03 -15.31 -0.55
C TRP A 129 4.32 -15.53 -1.88
N ASN A 130 5.03 -16.13 -2.82
CA ASN A 130 4.53 -16.41 -4.14
C ASN A 130 4.22 -17.90 -4.33
N GLY A 131 3.26 -18.19 -5.18
CA GLY A 131 2.92 -19.54 -5.61
C GLY A 131 3.59 -19.88 -6.94
N ARG A 132 2.97 -20.79 -7.68
CA ARG A 132 3.40 -21.12 -9.04
C ARG A 132 3.06 -19.98 -9.99
N GLN A 133 3.96 -19.75 -10.92
CA GLN A 133 3.85 -18.72 -11.93
C GLN A 133 3.42 -19.33 -13.26
N GLN A 134 2.62 -18.57 -14.00
CA GLN A 134 2.22 -18.95 -15.35
C GLN A 134 2.70 -17.89 -16.33
N CYS A 135 3.51 -18.33 -17.27
CA CYS A 135 3.86 -17.53 -18.45
C CYS A 135 4.14 -18.47 -19.61
N PHE A 136 4.08 -17.95 -20.82
CA PHE A 136 4.53 -18.72 -21.98
C PHE A 136 5.21 -17.83 -23.01
N ASP A 137 6.09 -18.45 -23.76
CA ASP A 137 6.82 -17.86 -24.87
C ASP A 137 6.10 -18.24 -26.17
N LYS A 138 5.66 -17.24 -26.94
CA LYS A 138 4.94 -17.44 -28.21
C LYS A 138 5.75 -18.28 -29.21
N THR A 139 7.07 -18.15 -29.16
CA THR A 139 7.97 -18.93 -30.03
C THR A 139 8.03 -20.44 -29.69
N ARG A 140 7.55 -20.78 -28.47
CA ARG A 140 7.50 -22.15 -27.97
C ARG A 140 6.08 -22.73 -27.91
N ALA A 141 5.11 -22.06 -28.49
CA ALA A 141 3.75 -22.57 -28.59
C ALA A 141 3.75 -23.97 -29.21
N GLY A 142 3.08 -24.92 -28.53
CA GLY A 142 3.05 -26.34 -28.95
C GLY A 142 4.23 -27.19 -28.49
N SER A 143 5.21 -26.61 -27.77
CA SER A 143 6.28 -27.37 -27.10
C SER A 143 5.90 -27.76 -25.66
N GLU A 144 6.76 -28.49 -24.97
CA GLU A 144 6.63 -28.84 -23.58
C GLU A 144 7.69 -28.12 -22.72
N GLY A 145 7.42 -27.99 -21.40
CA GLY A 145 8.34 -27.43 -20.43
C GLY A 145 8.30 -25.90 -20.32
N PRO A 146 9.36 -25.29 -19.77
CA PRO A 146 9.41 -23.85 -19.51
C PRO A 146 9.16 -23.01 -20.77
N GLY A 147 8.28 -22.01 -20.65
CA GLY A 147 7.86 -21.16 -21.75
C GLY A 147 6.73 -21.74 -22.62
N ALA A 148 6.34 -23.00 -22.43
CA ALA A 148 5.22 -23.60 -23.14
C ALA A 148 3.88 -23.09 -22.62
N LEU A 149 2.85 -23.09 -23.47
CA LEU A 149 1.51 -22.68 -23.11
C LEU A 149 0.97 -23.54 -21.95
N GLY A 150 0.52 -22.89 -20.89
CA GLY A 150 -0.01 -23.55 -19.70
C GLY A 150 1.05 -24.12 -18.75
N TYR A 151 2.33 -23.96 -19.05
CA TYR A 151 3.39 -24.35 -18.12
C TYR A 151 3.34 -23.47 -16.85
N CYS A 152 3.42 -24.11 -15.70
CA CYS A 152 3.52 -23.44 -14.40
C CYS A 152 4.90 -23.67 -13.81
N GLY A 153 5.71 -22.63 -13.72
CA GLY A 153 6.98 -22.64 -13.01
C GLY A 153 6.78 -22.65 -11.49
N ASP A 154 7.73 -23.17 -10.78
CA ASP A 154 7.77 -23.20 -9.31
C ASP A 154 9.07 -22.64 -8.73
N GLU A 155 9.87 -21.97 -9.53
CA GLU A 155 11.17 -21.43 -9.16
C GLU A 155 11.09 -20.45 -8.00
N LEU A 156 9.99 -19.71 -7.92
CA LEU A 156 9.71 -18.74 -6.87
C LEU A 156 8.66 -19.24 -5.85
N ALA A 157 8.13 -20.47 -6.02
CA ALA A 157 7.14 -21.02 -5.12
C ALA A 157 7.69 -21.18 -3.71
N GLY A 158 6.96 -20.69 -2.72
CA GLY A 158 7.38 -20.69 -1.32
C GLY A 158 8.54 -19.75 -0.99
N LYS A 159 9.04 -18.96 -1.95
CA LYS A 159 10.04 -17.92 -1.69
C LYS A 159 9.38 -16.61 -1.30
N PHE A 160 10.04 -15.89 -0.40
CA PHE A 160 9.65 -14.53 -0.07
C PHE A 160 10.15 -13.59 -1.16
N ILE A 161 9.25 -12.82 -1.75
CA ILE A 161 9.55 -11.86 -2.80
C ILE A 161 9.12 -10.48 -2.33
N MET A 162 10.09 -9.57 -2.24
CA MET A 162 9.86 -8.16 -1.96
C MET A 162 9.31 -7.52 -3.21
N GLY A 163 8.05 -7.21 -3.22
CA GLY A 163 7.43 -6.64 -4.41
C GLY A 163 6.16 -5.88 -4.10
N ASN A 164 5.32 -5.83 -5.03
CA ASN A 164 4.05 -5.13 -5.14
C ASN A 164 3.06 -5.52 -4.03
N GLN A 165 3.27 -5.02 -2.81
CA GLN A 165 2.56 -5.46 -1.60
C GLN A 165 1.74 -4.32 -1.00
N GLN A 166 0.60 -4.67 -0.42
CA GLN A 166 -0.32 -3.74 0.26
C GLN A 166 0.22 -3.13 1.56
N ASN A 167 1.40 -3.47 1.99
CA ASN A 167 1.99 -3.00 3.25
C ASN A 167 3.44 -2.53 3.08
N ALA A 168 3.80 -2.06 1.90
CA ALA A 168 5.16 -1.59 1.59
C ALA A 168 5.63 -0.47 2.52
N SER A 169 4.72 0.36 3.04
CA SER A 169 5.03 1.47 3.93
C SER A 169 5.36 1.06 5.38
N VAL A 170 4.98 -0.14 5.80
CA VAL A 170 5.14 -0.58 7.21
C VAL A 170 6.61 -0.63 7.63
N CYS A 171 7.50 -1.10 6.75
CA CYS A 171 8.93 -1.15 7.05
C CYS A 171 9.54 0.26 7.26
N HIS A 172 9.01 1.28 6.61
CA HIS A 172 9.40 2.67 6.85
C HIS A 172 9.03 3.12 8.26
N VAL A 173 7.79 2.84 8.70
CA VAL A 173 7.35 3.15 10.07
C VAL A 173 8.23 2.43 11.11
N GLU A 174 8.49 1.14 10.93
CA GLU A 174 9.31 0.34 11.83
C GLU A 174 10.75 0.88 11.93
N ASN A 175 11.35 1.25 10.80
CA ASN A 175 12.71 1.79 10.78
C ASN A 175 12.80 3.19 11.38
N ILE A 176 11.82 4.07 11.14
CA ILE A 176 11.80 5.41 11.74
C ILE A 176 11.60 5.29 13.26
N ALA A 177 10.76 4.34 13.72
CA ALA A 177 10.57 4.07 15.14
C ALA A 177 11.89 3.67 15.83
N LEU A 178 12.74 2.91 15.15
CA LEU A 178 14.07 2.51 15.65
C LEU A 178 15.10 3.64 15.59
N ALA A 179 14.94 4.60 14.69
CA ALA A 179 15.96 5.62 14.42
C ALA A 179 16.05 6.72 15.50
N GLY A 180 15.04 6.83 16.39
CA GLY A 180 15.12 7.84 17.44
C GLY A 180 13.77 8.39 17.92
N ASN A 181 13.77 9.65 18.33
CA ASN A 181 12.64 10.30 18.99
C ASN A 181 11.65 10.88 17.96
N TYR A 182 10.87 9.99 17.33
CA TYR A 182 9.83 10.34 16.36
C TYR A 182 8.50 9.71 16.73
N ASN A 183 7.42 10.47 16.65
CA ASN A 183 6.09 9.89 16.49
C ASN A 183 5.86 9.67 14.99
N VAL A 184 5.37 8.51 14.63
CA VAL A 184 5.14 8.15 13.23
C VAL A 184 3.70 7.71 13.07
N VAL A 185 3.03 8.23 12.07
CA VAL A 185 1.73 7.75 11.63
C VAL A 185 1.75 7.53 10.14
N SER A 186 0.89 6.67 9.65
CA SER A 186 0.78 6.44 8.21
C SER A 186 -0.61 6.71 7.68
N CYS A 187 -0.70 6.98 6.38
CA CYS A 187 -1.95 7.11 5.65
C CYS A 187 -1.79 6.56 4.22
N SER A 188 -2.91 6.30 3.56
CA SER A 188 -2.90 6.05 2.12
C SER A 188 -2.62 7.33 1.35
N LEU A 189 -2.16 7.20 0.12
CA LEU A 189 -1.91 8.33 -0.78
C LEU A 189 -3.20 9.11 -1.07
N GLU A 190 -4.33 8.42 -1.23
CA GLU A 190 -5.64 9.03 -1.43
C GLU A 190 -6.04 9.93 -0.26
N SER A 191 -5.72 9.53 0.97
CA SER A 191 -6.00 10.34 2.16
C SER A 191 -5.22 11.66 2.15
N LEU A 192 -3.99 11.62 1.65
CA LEU A 192 -3.17 12.82 1.45
C LEU A 192 -3.72 13.68 0.31
N GLU A 193 -3.98 13.10 -0.86
CA GLU A 193 -4.48 13.79 -2.05
C GLU A 193 -5.83 14.46 -1.82
N ASN A 194 -6.72 13.81 -1.08
CA ASN A 194 -8.06 14.33 -0.78
C ASN A 194 -8.11 15.20 0.50
N ASP A 195 -6.97 15.58 1.03
CA ASP A 195 -6.84 16.53 2.14
C ASP A 195 -7.47 16.05 3.47
N PHE A 196 -7.65 14.72 3.63
CA PHE A 196 -8.05 14.12 4.91
C PHE A 196 -6.92 14.14 5.94
N VAL A 197 -5.68 14.08 5.46
CA VAL A 197 -4.46 14.24 6.25
C VAL A 197 -3.79 15.55 5.84
N LYS A 198 -3.51 16.41 6.83
CA LYS A 198 -2.90 17.73 6.57
C LYS A 198 -1.39 17.65 6.65
N PRO A 199 -0.66 17.84 5.52
CA PRO A 199 0.80 17.84 5.51
C PRO A 199 1.43 18.77 6.54
N SER A 200 0.83 19.94 6.76
CA SER A 200 1.33 21.00 7.66
C SER A 200 1.44 20.58 9.12
N HIS A 201 0.83 19.48 9.52
CA HIS A 201 0.94 18.97 10.90
C HIS A 201 2.24 18.18 11.14
N TYR A 202 3.03 17.92 10.10
CA TYR A 202 4.21 17.08 10.16
C TYR A 202 5.47 17.86 9.75
N GLY A 203 6.59 17.51 10.35
CA GLY A 203 7.89 18.07 9.97
C GLY A 203 8.54 17.34 8.80
N VAL A 204 8.16 16.06 8.63
CA VAL A 204 8.69 15.17 7.59
C VAL A 204 7.54 14.37 6.99
N ILE A 205 7.56 14.21 5.68
CA ILE A 205 6.72 13.26 4.95
C ILE A 205 7.65 12.26 4.24
N ASP A 206 7.36 10.99 4.41
CA ASP A 206 8.05 9.88 3.74
C ASP A 206 7.03 9.12 2.89
N ILE A 207 7.17 9.14 1.57
CA ILE A 207 6.27 8.47 0.63
C ILE A 207 6.94 7.21 0.09
N ALA A 208 6.33 6.06 0.37
CA ALA A 208 6.76 4.76 -0.11
C ALA A 208 5.89 4.34 -1.30
N PHE A 209 6.40 4.47 -2.52
CA PHE A 209 5.68 4.06 -3.74
C PHE A 209 5.88 2.58 -4.09
N GLY A 210 6.90 1.91 -3.52
CA GLY A 210 7.19 0.52 -3.86
C GLY A 210 7.37 0.33 -5.37
N LEU A 211 6.55 -0.53 -5.98
CA LEU A 211 6.53 -0.78 -7.43
C LEU A 211 5.40 -0.04 -8.16
N GLN A 212 4.88 1.04 -7.59
CA GLN A 212 3.85 1.86 -8.26
C GLN A 212 4.36 2.39 -9.59
N LYS A 213 3.68 2.04 -10.66
CA LYS A 213 3.94 2.53 -12.03
C LYS A 213 2.65 2.56 -12.85
N ASN A 214 2.68 3.28 -13.97
CA ASN A 214 1.67 3.12 -15.02
C ASN A 214 2.04 1.88 -15.86
N ASP A 215 1.17 0.90 -15.87
CA ASP A 215 1.38 -0.34 -16.63
C ASP A 215 0.87 -0.28 -18.08
N GLY A 216 0.19 0.81 -18.46
CA GLY A 216 -0.36 0.99 -19.80
C GLY A 216 -1.58 0.12 -20.15
N HIS A 217 -1.94 -0.82 -19.29
CA HIS A 217 -3.04 -1.78 -19.50
C HIS A 217 -4.20 -1.60 -18.53
N SER A 218 -4.01 -0.86 -17.47
CA SER A 218 -5.05 -0.58 -16.49
C SER A 218 -6.12 0.36 -17.08
N LEU A 219 -7.39 0.10 -16.73
CA LEU A 219 -8.49 1.02 -17.04
C LEU A 219 -8.34 2.37 -16.34
N VAL A 220 -7.58 2.40 -15.24
CA VAL A 220 -7.24 3.61 -14.50
C VAL A 220 -5.78 3.95 -14.75
N TYR A 221 -5.53 5.18 -15.16
CA TYR A 221 -4.17 5.67 -15.35
C TYR A 221 -3.54 6.01 -13.99
N TYR A 222 -2.53 5.24 -13.61
CA TYR A 222 -1.79 5.46 -12.36
C TYR A 222 -0.54 6.31 -12.62
N LYS A 223 -0.56 7.56 -12.17
CA LYS A 223 0.66 8.39 -12.10
C LYS A 223 1.28 8.25 -10.71
N THR A 224 2.60 8.13 -10.67
CA THR A 224 3.36 8.20 -9.42
C THR A 224 3.11 9.52 -8.71
N PHE A 225 3.14 10.63 -9.45
CA PHE A 225 2.84 11.97 -8.94
C PHE A 225 1.66 12.59 -9.69
N SER A 226 0.46 12.49 -9.13
CA SER A 226 -0.69 13.23 -9.63
C SER A 226 -0.48 14.73 -9.51
N SER A 227 -1.21 15.52 -10.29
CA SER A 227 -1.15 16.99 -10.22
C SER A 227 -1.52 17.50 -8.83
N LEU A 228 -2.49 16.82 -8.18
CA LEU A 228 -2.95 17.18 -6.85
C LEU A 228 -1.86 16.91 -5.81
N LEU A 229 -1.24 15.73 -5.83
CA LEU A 229 -0.11 15.37 -4.96
C LEU A 229 1.04 16.35 -5.13
N GLN A 230 1.42 16.66 -6.38
CA GLN A 230 2.48 17.64 -6.65
C GLN A 230 2.20 19.01 -6.05
N SER A 231 0.94 19.47 -6.12
CA SER A 231 0.53 20.76 -5.55
C SER A 231 0.71 20.76 -4.03
N GLN A 232 0.25 19.71 -3.35
CA GLN A 232 0.35 19.58 -1.89
C GLN A 232 1.80 19.47 -1.43
N LEU A 233 2.62 18.65 -2.11
CA LEU A 233 4.03 18.50 -1.77
C LEU A 233 4.83 19.78 -2.00
N LYS A 234 4.55 20.53 -3.07
CA LYS A 234 5.16 21.85 -3.30
C LYS A 234 4.81 22.84 -2.19
N ALA A 235 3.55 22.86 -1.75
CA ALA A 235 3.13 23.71 -0.64
C ALA A 235 3.82 23.32 0.67
N PHE A 236 3.90 22.03 0.95
CA PHE A 236 4.58 21.47 2.13
C PHE A 236 6.07 21.84 2.19
N ILE A 237 6.81 21.64 1.07
CA ILE A 237 8.23 21.97 0.99
C ILE A 237 8.46 23.48 1.12
N ARG A 238 7.63 24.32 0.47
CA ARG A 238 7.70 25.79 0.61
C ARG A 238 7.45 26.26 2.04
N GLY A 239 6.63 25.50 2.79
CA GLY A 239 6.39 25.72 4.23
C GLY A 239 7.54 25.26 5.14
N GLY A 240 8.65 24.76 4.59
CA GLY A 240 9.81 24.28 5.35
C GLY A 240 9.74 22.79 5.72
N GLY A 241 8.77 22.05 5.23
CA GLY A 241 8.65 20.60 5.39
C GLY A 241 9.75 19.84 4.65
N ARG A 242 10.09 18.66 5.14
CA ARG A 242 11.09 17.77 4.55
C ARG A 242 10.41 16.58 3.91
N LEU A 243 10.79 16.25 2.68
CA LEU A 243 10.20 15.17 1.91
C LEU A 243 11.24 14.11 1.58
N LEU A 244 10.92 12.86 1.88
CA LEU A 244 11.58 11.67 1.36
C LEU A 244 10.60 10.95 0.44
N VAL A 245 11.08 10.44 -0.68
CA VAL A 245 10.29 9.64 -1.62
C VAL A 245 11.11 8.46 -2.07
N SER A 246 10.53 7.27 -1.98
CA SER A 246 11.16 6.04 -2.42
C SER A 246 10.22 5.23 -3.31
N GLY A 247 10.80 4.49 -4.25
CA GLY A 247 10.06 3.61 -5.17
C GLY A 247 10.87 3.33 -6.42
N ALA A 248 10.63 2.18 -7.03
CA ALA A 248 11.37 1.73 -8.20
C ALA A 248 11.16 2.63 -9.43
N TYR A 249 9.99 3.27 -9.53
CA TYR A 249 9.57 4.01 -10.72
C TYR A 249 9.28 5.50 -10.46
N VAL A 250 9.80 6.08 -9.38
CA VAL A 250 9.51 7.48 -9.00
C VAL A 250 9.92 8.51 -10.05
N GLY A 251 10.87 8.19 -10.93
CA GLY A 251 11.30 9.05 -12.02
C GLY A 251 10.63 8.77 -13.36
N SER A 252 9.86 7.69 -13.50
CA SER A 252 9.36 7.23 -14.80
C SER A 252 8.36 8.20 -15.44
N ASP A 253 7.46 8.78 -14.64
CA ASP A 253 6.44 9.71 -15.13
C ASP A 253 7.01 11.06 -15.56
N MET A 254 8.23 11.39 -15.13
CA MET A 254 8.88 12.67 -15.46
C MET A 254 9.48 12.69 -16.87
N GLN A 255 9.65 11.52 -17.47
CA GLN A 255 10.20 11.37 -18.82
C GLN A 255 9.13 11.31 -19.91
N GLN A 256 7.88 11.17 -19.53
CA GLN A 256 6.80 11.13 -20.51
C GLN A 256 6.46 12.54 -20.99
N PRO A 257 6.30 12.76 -22.31
CA PRO A 257 5.82 14.03 -22.83
C PRO A 257 4.50 14.36 -22.12
N ALA A 258 4.32 15.63 -21.77
CA ALA A 258 3.01 16.12 -21.35
C ALA A 258 1.98 15.61 -22.36
N GLU A 259 0.88 15.05 -21.86
CA GLU A 259 -0.21 14.49 -22.66
C GLU A 259 -0.52 15.38 -23.88
N ARG A 260 -0.47 14.75 -25.05
CA ARG A 260 -0.90 15.40 -26.30
C ARG A 260 -2.41 15.50 -26.36
#